data_db1e5ec2e7c0d79137bbcdf24914615a
#
_entry.id   db1e5ec2e7c0d79137bbcdf24914615a
#
_cell.length_a   1.000
_cell.length_b   1.000
_cell.length_c   1.000
_cell.angle_alpha   90.00
_cell.angle_beta   90.00
_cell.angle_gamma   90.00
#
_symmetry.space_group_name_H-M   'P 1'
#
loop_
_entity.id
_entity.type
_entity.pdbx_description
1 polymer ?
#
loop_
_entity_poly.entity_id
_entity_poly.type
_entity_poly.pdbx_seq_one_letter_code
_entity_poly.pdbx_strand_id
1 'polypeptide(L)'
;MTIQDALAIIERGADEILPLDELKKKLQKNKPLRIKVGFDPTAPDLHLGHTVVINKMRQLQDLGHEIIFLIGDFTGMIGDPSGKNVTRKPLTKEEILENAKSYEEQVFKILDKDKTKIAFNSEWMSKMSSAEMISLASKQTVARMLERDDFSKRYKSEQAISIHEFLYPLVQGFDSVALQTDMELGGTDQKFNLLVGRDLQKQAGMEPQVILTMPLLEGLDGVQKMSKSLDNYIGIDEAPDDMFGKIMSISDELMWRYLELLSFESLETIASWKEEVANGENPRNIKFRLAEEIITRFHDNVQAKKAQQNFIDRFAKNQTPDEMDEFTFPKGTKIASLLKDSSLVSSTSEAFRMINQGAAKMDGEKITDKDLTPDAGTSVYQVGKRKFARVTI
;
A
#
# COMPACT_ATOMS: atom_id res chain seq x y z
N MET A 1 -1.60 8.57 30.30
CA MET A 1 -1.58 7.27 29.60
C MET A 1 -0.69 6.32 30.37
N THR A 2 -1.12 5.11 30.66
CA THR A 2 -0.30 4.10 31.33
C THR A 2 0.69 3.45 30.33
N ILE A 3 1.73 2.77 30.83
CA ILE A 3 2.64 1.99 29.96
C ILE A 3 1.87 0.89 29.24
N GLN A 4 0.84 0.31 29.88
CA GLN A 4 0.00 -0.72 29.28
C GLN A 4 -0.79 -0.19 28.09
N ASP A 5 -1.37 1.01 28.21
CA ASP A 5 -2.08 1.67 27.09
C ASP A 5 -1.13 1.96 25.93
N ALA A 6 0.07 2.46 26.24
CA ALA A 6 1.10 2.72 25.24
C ALA A 6 1.52 1.43 24.51
N LEU A 7 1.73 0.34 25.25
CA LEU A 7 2.06 -0.97 24.68
C LEU A 7 0.95 -1.48 23.76
N ALA A 8 -0.32 -1.36 24.16
CA ALA A 8 -1.45 -1.79 23.32
C ALA A 8 -1.46 -1.05 21.97
N ILE A 9 -1.16 0.26 21.96
CA ILE A 9 -1.03 1.04 20.72
C ILE A 9 0.17 0.59 19.89
N ILE A 10 1.31 0.32 20.53
CA ILE A 10 2.54 -0.11 19.85
C ILE A 10 2.35 -1.50 19.25
N GLU A 11 1.72 -2.42 19.97
CA GLU A 11 1.48 -3.81 19.57
C GLU A 11 0.40 -3.92 18.48
N ARG A 12 -0.52 -2.95 18.36
CA ARG A 12 -1.59 -2.98 17.34
C ARG A 12 -1.01 -3.19 15.94
N GLY A 13 -1.39 -4.27 15.28
CA GLY A 13 -1.00 -4.59 13.91
C GLY A 13 0.49 -4.85 13.70
N ALA A 14 1.31 -4.84 14.77
CA ALA A 14 2.71 -5.23 14.69
C ALA A 14 2.83 -6.74 14.45
N ASP A 15 3.78 -7.14 13.60
CA ASP A 15 4.11 -8.55 13.40
C ASP A 15 5.02 -9.04 14.52
N GLU A 16 6.12 -8.32 14.78
CA GLU A 16 7.04 -8.63 15.87
C GLU A 16 7.60 -7.35 16.51
N ILE A 17 7.88 -7.44 17.82
CA ILE A 17 8.62 -6.42 18.58
C ILE A 17 9.76 -7.11 19.31
N LEU A 18 10.98 -6.80 18.95
CA LEU A 18 12.17 -7.52 19.44
C LEU A 18 13.25 -6.59 20.01
N PRO A 19 13.67 -6.79 21.27
CA PRO A 19 13.01 -7.60 22.29
C PRO A 19 11.93 -6.79 23.01
N LEU A 20 10.79 -7.36 23.27
CA LEU A 20 9.67 -6.68 23.93
C LEU A 20 10.03 -6.20 25.36
N ASP A 21 10.82 -6.97 26.10
CA ASP A 21 11.22 -6.60 27.46
C ASP A 21 12.15 -5.37 27.49
N GLU A 22 12.96 -5.15 26.45
CA GLU A 22 13.77 -3.94 26.33
C GLU A 22 12.91 -2.73 25.99
N LEU A 23 11.86 -2.89 25.16
CA LEU A 23 10.89 -1.84 24.93
C LEU A 23 10.23 -1.40 26.23
N LYS A 24 9.75 -2.34 27.06
CA LYS A 24 9.16 -2.04 28.35
C LYS A 24 10.11 -1.25 29.25
N LYS A 25 11.39 -1.64 29.31
CA LYS A 25 12.42 -0.93 30.07
C LYS A 25 12.66 0.49 29.53
N LYS A 26 12.67 0.67 28.19
CA LYS A 26 12.83 2.00 27.58
C LYS A 26 11.63 2.90 27.92
N LEU A 27 10.41 2.40 27.82
CA LEU A 27 9.18 3.14 28.18
C LEU A 27 9.15 3.51 29.68
N GLN A 28 9.65 2.65 30.57
CA GLN A 28 9.74 2.93 32.01
C GLN A 28 10.66 4.11 32.33
N LYS A 29 11.60 4.47 31.46
CA LYS A 29 12.47 5.64 31.64
C LYS A 29 11.69 6.97 31.52
N ASN A 30 10.45 6.91 31.03
CA ASN A 30 9.55 8.07 30.84
C ASN A 30 10.21 9.22 30.05
N LYS A 31 10.96 8.87 29.02
CA LYS A 31 11.61 9.80 28.08
C LYS A 31 11.13 9.53 26.66
N PRO A 32 11.03 10.56 25.82
CA PRO A 32 10.78 10.34 24.39
C PRO A 32 11.83 9.39 23.82
N LEU A 33 11.37 8.37 23.08
CA LEU A 33 12.24 7.48 22.32
C LEU A 33 12.52 8.11 20.95
N ARG A 34 13.74 7.90 20.45
CA ARG A 34 14.13 8.26 19.08
C ARG A 34 13.79 7.09 18.17
N ILE A 35 12.78 7.28 17.35
CA ILE A 35 12.19 6.23 16.52
C ILE A 35 12.45 6.53 15.05
N LYS A 36 13.13 5.61 14.37
CA LYS A 36 13.53 5.74 12.96
C LYS A 36 12.73 4.80 12.06
N VAL A 37 12.45 5.28 10.86
CA VAL A 37 12.16 4.45 9.70
C VAL A 37 12.98 4.95 8.51
N GLY A 38 13.51 4.03 7.71
CA GLY A 38 14.25 4.35 6.49
C GLY A 38 13.43 4.00 5.24
N PHE A 39 13.42 4.92 4.28
CA PHE A 39 12.82 4.72 2.97
C PHE A 39 13.81 5.11 1.87
N ASP A 40 14.11 4.18 0.98
CA ASP A 40 14.83 4.50 -0.26
C ASP A 40 13.85 5.15 -1.25
N PRO A 41 14.14 6.31 -1.81
CA PRO A 41 13.24 7.03 -2.72
C PRO A 41 13.29 6.41 -4.12
N THR A 42 12.80 5.17 -4.23
CA THR A 42 12.90 4.34 -5.46
C THR A 42 11.83 4.64 -6.50
N ALA A 43 10.82 5.43 -6.15
CA ALA A 43 9.74 5.87 -7.03
C ALA A 43 9.15 7.18 -6.48
N PRO A 44 8.55 8.05 -7.31
CA PRO A 44 8.08 9.35 -6.85
C PRO A 44 6.90 9.30 -5.87
N ASP A 45 6.10 8.21 -5.88
CA ASP A 45 4.85 8.18 -5.13
C ASP A 45 4.79 7.02 -4.14
N LEU A 46 4.16 7.28 -3.01
CA LEU A 46 3.80 6.28 -2.01
C LEU A 46 2.44 5.65 -2.34
N HIS A 47 2.20 4.46 -1.82
CA HIS A 47 0.91 3.78 -1.85
C HIS A 47 0.52 3.31 -0.44
N LEU A 48 -0.73 2.86 -0.24
CA LEU A 48 -1.23 2.46 1.09
C LEU A 48 -0.36 1.42 1.79
N GLY A 49 0.36 0.56 1.05
CA GLY A 49 1.30 -0.40 1.67
C GLY A 49 2.43 0.28 2.44
N HIS A 50 2.97 1.41 1.94
CA HIS A 50 3.98 2.19 2.66
C HIS A 50 3.40 2.87 3.89
N THR A 51 2.13 3.26 3.83
CA THR A 51 1.49 3.99 4.93
C THR A 51 1.25 3.14 6.17
N VAL A 52 1.32 1.81 6.09
CA VAL A 52 1.24 0.92 7.26
C VAL A 52 2.30 1.30 8.30
N VAL A 53 3.56 1.43 7.87
CA VAL A 53 4.66 1.82 8.76
C VAL A 53 4.55 3.29 9.16
N ILE A 54 4.18 4.18 8.23
CA ILE A 54 4.04 5.62 8.49
C ILE A 54 2.88 5.90 9.48
N ASN A 55 1.76 5.18 9.38
CA ASN A 55 0.67 5.26 10.34
C ASN A 55 1.12 4.82 11.75
N LYS A 56 1.93 3.76 11.83
CA LYS A 56 2.53 3.34 13.12
C LYS A 56 3.44 4.44 13.68
N MET A 57 4.25 5.09 12.85
CA MET A 57 5.05 6.23 13.27
C MET A 57 4.17 7.37 13.81
N ARG A 58 3.02 7.66 13.17
CA ARG A 58 2.08 8.66 13.66
C ARG A 58 1.52 8.29 15.03
N GLN A 59 1.15 7.05 15.26
CA GLN A 59 0.71 6.58 16.58
C GLN A 59 1.80 6.77 17.64
N LEU A 60 3.06 6.47 17.30
CA LEU A 60 4.20 6.69 18.19
C LEU A 60 4.50 8.17 18.44
N GLN A 61 4.30 9.01 17.44
CA GLN A 61 4.41 10.47 17.54
C GLN A 61 3.35 11.04 18.48
N ASP A 62 2.11 10.54 18.40
CA ASP A 62 1.02 10.93 19.30
C ASP A 62 1.24 10.46 20.75
N LEU A 63 2.03 9.39 20.95
CA LEU A 63 2.53 8.98 22.26
C LEU A 63 3.65 9.88 22.81
N GLY A 64 4.12 10.87 22.04
CA GLY A 64 5.13 11.84 22.45
C GLY A 64 6.57 11.43 22.16
N HIS A 65 6.79 10.46 21.27
CA HIS A 65 8.12 10.04 20.84
C HIS A 65 8.67 10.93 19.70
N GLU A 66 10.00 11.01 19.58
CA GLU A 66 10.70 11.71 18.49
C GLU A 66 10.72 10.83 17.25
N ILE A 67 10.13 11.30 16.18
CA ILE A 67 10.07 10.57 14.92
C ILE A 67 11.17 11.05 13.96
N ILE A 68 11.94 10.10 13.45
CA ILE A 68 12.97 10.32 12.44
C ILE A 68 12.57 9.58 11.16
N PHE A 69 12.21 10.34 10.15
CA PHE A 69 11.97 9.82 8.80
C PHE A 69 13.27 9.94 8.00
N LEU A 70 13.94 8.80 7.80
CA LEU A 70 15.20 8.73 7.10
C LEU A 70 14.96 8.48 5.61
N ILE A 71 15.46 9.37 4.79
CA ILE A 71 15.52 9.19 3.34
C ILE A 71 16.88 8.56 3.00
N GLY A 72 16.81 7.36 2.43
CA GLY A 72 17.97 6.58 2.01
C GLY A 72 18.53 7.05 0.66
N ASP A 73 19.03 8.27 0.61
CA ASP A 73 19.59 8.83 -0.62
C ASP A 73 20.95 8.20 -0.99
N PHE A 74 21.70 7.72 0.00
CA PHE A 74 22.91 6.94 -0.23
C PHE A 74 22.60 5.45 -0.49
N THR A 75 21.72 4.84 0.30
CA THR A 75 21.29 3.44 0.12
C THR A 75 20.55 3.23 -1.18
N GLY A 76 19.78 4.21 -1.66
CA GLY A 76 19.13 4.18 -2.96
C GLY A 76 20.08 4.01 -4.14
N MET A 77 21.34 4.49 -4.01
CA MET A 77 22.38 4.26 -5.02
C MET A 77 22.93 2.82 -4.99
N ILE A 78 22.85 2.13 -3.86
CA ILE A 78 23.22 0.71 -3.74
C ILE A 78 22.08 -0.17 -4.27
N GLY A 79 20.84 0.14 -3.87
CA GLY A 79 19.65 -0.63 -4.15
C GLY A 79 19.41 -1.75 -3.13
N ASP A 80 18.25 -1.71 -2.47
CA ASP A 80 17.85 -2.74 -1.49
C ASP A 80 17.67 -4.11 -2.17
N PRO A 81 18.45 -5.13 -1.81
CA PRO A 81 18.32 -6.47 -2.34
C PRO A 81 17.13 -7.24 -1.72
N SER A 82 16.47 -6.73 -0.66
CA SER A 82 15.40 -7.43 0.06
C SER A 82 14.25 -7.87 -0.85
N GLY A 83 13.88 -9.15 -0.76
CA GLY A 83 12.70 -9.71 -1.43
C GLY A 83 12.78 -9.75 -2.96
N LYS A 84 13.97 -9.66 -3.57
CA LYS A 84 14.16 -9.71 -5.03
C LYS A 84 15.12 -10.80 -5.46
N ASN A 85 14.86 -11.32 -6.65
CA ASN A 85 15.74 -12.31 -7.28
C ASN A 85 16.80 -11.66 -8.18
N VAL A 86 16.79 -10.34 -8.32
CA VAL A 86 17.69 -9.58 -9.21
C VAL A 86 18.02 -8.24 -8.56
N THR A 87 19.30 -7.81 -8.69
CA THR A 87 19.75 -6.49 -8.24
C THR A 87 18.96 -5.36 -8.90
N ARG A 88 18.51 -4.38 -8.12
CA ARG A 88 17.86 -3.18 -8.66
C ARG A 88 18.86 -2.36 -9.47
N LYS A 89 18.38 -1.71 -10.54
CA LYS A 89 19.16 -0.69 -11.23
C LYS A 89 19.37 0.48 -10.25
N PRO A 90 20.62 0.90 -10.02
CA PRO A 90 20.90 2.09 -9.22
C PRO A 90 20.24 3.32 -9.83
N LEU A 91 19.70 4.19 -8.98
CA LEU A 91 19.16 5.49 -9.38
C LEU A 91 20.29 6.52 -9.46
N THR A 92 20.10 7.54 -10.30
CA THR A 92 20.97 8.70 -10.31
C THR A 92 20.71 9.57 -9.08
N LYS A 93 21.69 10.43 -8.76
CA LYS A 93 21.54 11.37 -7.63
C LYS A 93 20.37 12.35 -7.85
N GLU A 94 20.17 12.76 -9.08
CA GLU A 94 19.08 13.67 -9.48
C GLU A 94 17.72 13.02 -9.29
N GLU A 95 17.53 11.78 -9.76
CA GLU A 95 16.30 11.00 -9.57
C GLU A 95 15.99 10.80 -8.07
N ILE A 96 17.02 10.51 -7.26
CA ILE A 96 16.88 10.34 -5.80
C ILE A 96 16.41 11.63 -5.14
N LEU A 97 16.99 12.78 -5.51
CA LEU A 97 16.62 14.07 -4.91
C LEU A 97 15.19 14.51 -5.30
N GLU A 98 14.76 14.23 -6.52
CA GLU A 98 13.41 14.51 -6.97
C GLU A 98 12.39 13.65 -6.21
N ASN A 99 12.64 12.34 -6.15
CA ASN A 99 11.79 11.42 -5.40
C ASN A 99 11.75 11.74 -3.90
N ALA A 100 12.87 12.18 -3.32
CA ALA A 100 12.96 12.55 -1.92
C ALA A 100 12.03 13.71 -1.55
N LYS A 101 11.91 14.72 -2.43
CA LYS A 101 10.95 15.83 -2.23
C LYS A 101 9.51 15.33 -2.22
N SER A 102 9.17 14.47 -3.17
CA SER A 102 7.83 13.87 -3.23
C SER A 102 7.52 13.07 -1.96
N TYR A 103 8.48 12.28 -1.45
CA TYR A 103 8.31 11.54 -0.20
C TYR A 103 8.11 12.45 1.00
N GLU A 104 8.87 13.54 1.11
CA GLU A 104 8.70 14.51 2.19
C GLU A 104 7.30 15.13 2.18
N GLU A 105 6.82 15.57 1.02
CA GLU A 105 5.47 16.14 0.88
C GLU A 105 4.38 15.13 1.24
N GLN A 106 4.50 13.89 0.76
CA GLN A 106 3.51 12.84 0.97
C GLN A 106 3.48 12.34 2.42
N VAL A 107 4.64 12.21 3.06
CA VAL A 107 4.75 11.76 4.46
C VAL A 107 4.06 12.73 5.42
N PHE A 108 4.11 14.03 5.14
CA PHE A 108 3.47 15.05 5.96
C PHE A 108 1.94 15.13 5.78
N LYS A 109 1.34 14.34 4.89
CA LYS A 109 -0.10 14.07 4.92
C LYS A 109 -0.52 13.21 6.12
N ILE A 110 0.44 12.51 6.75
CA ILE A 110 0.22 11.61 7.89
C ILE A 110 0.93 12.12 9.15
N LEU A 111 2.22 12.42 9.04
CA LEU A 111 3.04 12.84 10.18
C LEU A 111 2.92 14.33 10.46
N ASP A 112 3.03 14.70 11.72
CA ASP A 112 3.13 16.10 12.16
C ASP A 112 4.54 16.61 11.80
N LYS A 113 4.59 17.65 10.98
CA LYS A 113 5.85 18.22 10.46
C LYS A 113 6.73 18.77 11.58
N ASP A 114 6.13 19.40 12.59
CA ASP A 114 6.87 20.03 13.68
C ASP A 114 7.48 19.02 14.66
N LYS A 115 7.02 17.75 14.59
CA LYS A 115 7.47 16.66 15.45
C LYS A 115 8.23 15.57 14.68
N THR A 116 8.51 15.79 13.40
CA THR A 116 9.21 14.83 12.54
C THR A 116 10.54 15.42 12.10
N LYS A 117 11.61 14.70 12.38
CA LYS A 117 12.93 15.00 11.84
C LYS A 117 13.12 14.26 10.51
N ILE A 118 13.34 14.99 9.43
CA ILE A 118 13.84 14.41 8.18
C ILE A 118 15.34 14.28 8.26
N ALA A 119 15.89 13.14 7.87
CA ALA A 119 17.32 12.88 7.82
C ALA A 119 17.71 12.20 6.50
N PHE A 120 18.92 12.43 6.04
CA PHE A 120 19.49 11.82 4.83
C PHE A 120 20.73 11.03 5.19
N ASN A 121 20.84 9.78 4.80
CA ASN A 121 22.00 8.98 5.18
C ASN A 121 23.29 9.36 4.43
N SER A 122 23.22 10.12 3.34
CA SER A 122 24.38 10.75 2.74
C SER A 122 25.10 11.73 3.68
N GLU A 123 24.43 12.28 4.70
CA GLU A 123 25.05 13.22 5.64
C GLU A 123 26.26 12.62 6.39
N TRP A 124 26.23 11.34 6.69
CA TRP A 124 27.33 10.62 7.33
C TRP A 124 28.04 9.65 6.39
N MET A 125 27.32 8.98 5.48
CA MET A 125 27.93 8.01 4.58
C MET A 125 28.87 8.65 3.56
N SER A 126 28.54 9.84 3.03
CA SER A 126 29.43 10.55 2.09
C SER A 126 30.72 11.08 2.73
N LYS A 127 30.75 11.14 4.05
CA LYS A 127 31.96 11.57 4.81
C LYS A 127 32.82 10.38 5.24
N MET A 128 32.30 9.17 5.15
CA MET A 128 32.97 7.95 5.55
C MET A 128 34.13 7.66 4.58
N SER A 129 35.31 7.52 5.11
CA SER A 129 36.50 7.14 4.32
C SER A 129 36.45 5.67 3.90
N SER A 130 37.21 5.29 2.89
CA SER A 130 37.36 3.89 2.47
C SER A 130 37.83 2.97 3.62
N ALA A 131 38.71 3.47 4.49
CA ALA A 131 39.18 2.72 5.65
C ALA A 131 38.05 2.47 6.68
N GLU A 132 37.20 3.46 6.93
CA GLU A 132 36.03 3.33 7.80
C GLU A 132 34.98 2.40 7.20
N MET A 133 34.76 2.42 5.88
CA MET A 133 33.88 1.48 5.19
C MET A 133 34.40 0.04 5.32
N ILE A 134 35.71 -0.20 5.19
CA ILE A 134 36.32 -1.51 5.43
C ILE A 134 36.12 -1.93 6.88
N SER A 135 36.31 -1.02 7.84
CA SER A 135 36.06 -1.25 9.24
C SER A 135 34.59 -1.60 9.52
N LEU A 136 33.65 -0.92 8.87
CA LEU A 136 32.22 -1.24 8.96
C LEU A 136 31.94 -2.63 8.37
N ALA A 137 32.49 -2.95 7.19
CA ALA A 137 32.32 -4.24 6.53
C ALA A 137 32.88 -5.40 7.39
N SER A 138 33.94 -5.18 8.15
CA SER A 138 34.54 -6.19 9.04
C SER A 138 33.67 -6.55 10.26
N LYS A 139 32.61 -5.79 10.54
CA LYS A 139 31.72 -6.02 11.67
C LYS A 139 30.69 -7.15 11.43
N GLN A 140 30.60 -7.64 10.19
CA GLN A 140 29.73 -8.76 9.83
C GLN A 140 30.49 -9.79 8.99
N THR A 141 30.02 -11.05 9.03
CA THR A 141 30.62 -12.12 8.24
C THR A 141 29.75 -12.45 7.03
N VAL A 142 30.37 -12.99 5.96
CA VAL A 142 29.63 -13.50 4.78
C VAL A 142 28.64 -14.59 5.21
N ALA A 143 29.01 -15.46 6.15
CA ALA A 143 28.12 -16.49 6.67
C ALA A 143 26.82 -15.86 7.28
N ARG A 144 26.97 -14.78 8.06
CA ARG A 144 25.83 -14.06 8.64
C ARG A 144 24.97 -13.40 7.55
N MET A 145 25.58 -12.81 6.53
CA MET A 145 24.83 -12.22 5.40
C MET A 145 24.02 -13.28 4.63
N LEU A 146 24.57 -14.47 4.48
CA LEU A 146 23.89 -15.59 3.79
C LEU A 146 22.73 -16.20 4.60
N GLU A 147 22.52 -15.83 5.86
CA GLU A 147 21.32 -16.20 6.63
C GLU A 147 20.08 -15.43 6.16
N ARG A 148 20.24 -14.29 5.47
CA ARG A 148 19.14 -13.54 4.90
C ARG A 148 18.49 -14.35 3.77
N ASP A 149 17.16 -14.44 3.81
CA ASP A 149 16.37 -15.35 2.99
C ASP A 149 16.64 -15.25 1.48
N ASP A 150 16.72 -14.02 0.95
CA ASP A 150 16.99 -13.78 -0.47
C ASP A 150 18.42 -14.15 -0.86
N PHE A 151 19.42 -13.82 -0.04
CA PHE A 151 20.80 -14.25 -0.29
C PHE A 151 20.95 -15.77 -0.18
N SER A 152 20.32 -16.39 0.83
CA SER A 152 20.33 -17.84 0.98
C SER A 152 19.73 -18.56 -0.24
N LYS A 153 18.58 -18.06 -0.73
CA LYS A 153 17.91 -18.61 -1.92
C LYS A 153 18.77 -18.46 -3.18
N ARG A 154 19.30 -17.26 -3.41
CA ARG A 154 20.16 -16.96 -4.58
C ARG A 154 21.45 -17.75 -4.53
N TYR A 155 22.10 -17.87 -3.37
CA TYR A 155 23.31 -18.66 -3.19
C TYR A 155 23.06 -20.14 -3.48
N LYS A 156 21.98 -20.73 -2.93
CA LYS A 156 21.63 -22.14 -3.15
C LYS A 156 21.23 -22.45 -4.60
N SER A 157 20.68 -21.48 -5.32
CA SER A 157 20.31 -21.60 -6.73
C SER A 157 21.39 -21.10 -7.69
N GLU A 158 22.62 -20.90 -7.21
CA GLU A 158 23.79 -20.45 -7.99
C GLU A 158 23.57 -19.13 -8.75
N GLN A 159 22.66 -18.27 -8.25
CA GLN A 159 22.43 -16.94 -8.80
C GLN A 159 23.48 -15.96 -8.28
N ALA A 160 23.89 -15.03 -9.15
CA ALA A 160 24.89 -14.04 -8.78
C ALA A 160 24.44 -13.15 -7.63
N ILE A 161 25.34 -12.93 -6.66
CA ILE A 161 25.20 -11.94 -5.59
C ILE A 161 26.39 -11.00 -5.70
N SER A 162 26.14 -9.73 -5.94
CA SER A 162 27.20 -8.73 -6.04
C SER A 162 27.67 -8.29 -4.65
N ILE A 163 28.96 -8.01 -4.50
CA ILE A 163 29.56 -7.65 -3.19
C ILE A 163 28.90 -6.41 -2.59
N HIS A 164 28.51 -5.40 -3.39
CA HIS A 164 27.85 -4.20 -2.88
C HIS A 164 26.50 -4.49 -2.22
N GLU A 165 25.81 -5.58 -2.61
CA GLU A 165 24.56 -5.99 -2.00
C GLU A 165 24.75 -6.40 -0.54
N PHE A 166 25.93 -6.97 -0.16
CA PHE A 166 26.25 -7.24 1.24
C PHE A 166 26.56 -5.98 2.05
N LEU A 167 26.88 -4.86 1.40
CA LEU A 167 27.09 -3.59 2.08
C LEU A 167 25.78 -2.90 2.46
N TYR A 168 24.69 -3.17 1.72
CA TYR A 168 23.41 -2.52 1.97
C TYR A 168 22.91 -2.68 3.42
N PRO A 169 22.82 -3.88 4.02
CA PRO A 169 22.40 -4.05 5.41
C PRO A 169 23.34 -3.34 6.41
N LEU A 170 24.62 -3.23 6.09
CA LEU A 170 25.60 -2.55 6.95
C LEU A 170 25.42 -1.04 6.92
N VAL A 171 25.17 -0.46 5.75
CA VAL A 171 24.91 0.97 5.59
C VAL A 171 23.60 1.34 6.30
N GLN A 172 22.52 0.60 6.06
CA GLN A 172 21.25 0.80 6.77
C GLN A 172 21.42 0.64 8.28
N GLY A 173 22.17 -0.37 8.72
CA GLY A 173 22.44 -0.60 10.14
C GLY A 173 23.26 0.52 10.77
N PHE A 174 24.19 1.12 10.05
CA PHE A 174 25.00 2.24 10.51
C PHE A 174 24.17 3.52 10.71
N ASP A 175 23.10 3.70 9.97
CA ASP A 175 22.13 4.79 10.17
C ASP A 175 21.61 4.82 11.63
N SER A 176 21.38 3.64 12.21
CA SER A 176 20.93 3.52 13.60
C SER A 176 22.01 3.92 14.61
N VAL A 177 23.28 3.70 14.27
CA VAL A 177 24.43 4.18 15.06
C VAL A 177 24.54 5.70 14.98
N ALA A 178 24.51 6.24 13.74
CA ALA A 178 24.65 7.68 13.48
C ALA A 178 23.50 8.49 14.14
N LEU A 179 22.29 7.99 14.05
CA LEU A 179 21.09 8.63 14.60
C LEU A 179 20.86 8.30 16.08
N GLN A 180 21.59 7.35 16.67
CA GLN A 180 21.41 6.89 18.05
C GLN A 180 19.94 6.50 18.35
N THR A 181 19.37 5.67 17.52
CA THR A 181 17.95 5.32 17.60
C THR A 181 17.65 4.36 18.74
N ASP A 182 16.50 4.56 19.40
CA ASP A 182 15.97 3.68 20.45
C ASP A 182 15.07 2.59 19.89
N MET A 183 14.44 2.85 18.75
CA MET A 183 13.58 1.92 18.03
C MET A 183 13.70 2.14 16.53
N GLU A 184 13.63 1.07 15.76
CA GLU A 184 13.56 1.11 14.30
C GLU A 184 12.36 0.30 13.81
N LEU A 185 11.58 0.92 12.90
CA LEU A 185 10.43 0.28 12.26
C LEU A 185 10.78 -0.13 10.83
N GLY A 186 10.18 -1.24 10.39
CA GLY A 186 10.26 -1.66 9.00
C GLY A 186 9.16 -2.67 8.65
N GLY A 187 9.06 -3.06 7.38
CA GLY A 187 8.28 -4.21 6.98
C GLY A 187 8.93 -5.52 7.46
N THR A 188 8.17 -6.62 7.46
CA THR A 188 8.69 -7.96 7.81
C THR A 188 9.89 -8.36 6.96
N ASP A 189 9.95 -7.90 5.71
CA ASP A 189 11.07 -8.12 4.79
C ASP A 189 12.36 -7.37 5.19
N GLN A 190 12.28 -6.40 6.08
CA GLN A 190 13.41 -5.61 6.59
C GLN A 190 14.03 -6.17 7.88
N LYS A 191 13.41 -7.18 8.51
CA LYS A 191 13.81 -7.71 9.82
C LYS A 191 15.32 -7.96 9.96
N PHE A 192 15.94 -8.58 8.96
CA PHE A 192 17.38 -8.84 8.97
C PHE A 192 18.19 -7.54 9.06
N ASN A 193 17.88 -6.55 8.24
CA ASN A 193 18.58 -5.27 8.22
C ASN A 193 18.42 -4.52 9.55
N LEU A 194 17.22 -4.54 10.14
CA LEU A 194 16.95 -3.94 11.46
C LEU A 194 17.79 -4.59 12.57
N LEU A 195 17.97 -5.92 12.52
CA LEU A 195 18.83 -6.66 13.46
C LEU A 195 20.32 -6.30 13.28
N VAL A 196 20.78 -6.09 12.04
CA VAL A 196 22.14 -5.62 11.78
C VAL A 196 22.38 -4.26 12.46
N GLY A 197 21.42 -3.33 12.36
CA GLY A 197 21.49 -2.03 13.07
C GLY A 197 21.65 -2.19 14.58
N ARG A 198 20.86 -3.07 15.17
CA ARG A 198 20.94 -3.41 16.60
C ARG A 198 22.32 -3.98 16.98
N ASP A 199 22.88 -4.87 16.16
CA ASP A 199 24.18 -5.47 16.39
C ASP A 199 25.31 -4.45 16.27
N LEU A 200 25.25 -3.53 15.29
CA LEU A 200 26.23 -2.45 15.13
C LEU A 200 26.19 -1.47 16.31
N GLN A 201 25.01 -1.13 16.85
CA GLN A 201 24.90 -0.32 18.06
C GLN A 201 25.58 -0.98 19.26
N LYS A 202 25.36 -2.29 19.48
CA LYS A 202 26.06 -3.05 20.55
C LYS A 202 27.57 -2.99 20.38
N GLN A 203 28.08 -3.19 19.16
CA GLN A 203 29.52 -3.12 18.89
C GLN A 203 30.09 -1.71 19.06
N ALA A 204 29.26 -0.67 18.90
CA ALA A 204 29.61 0.71 19.18
C ALA A 204 29.49 1.08 20.67
N GLY A 205 29.16 0.13 21.56
CA GLY A 205 28.99 0.39 22.99
C GLY A 205 27.71 1.15 23.36
N MET A 206 26.73 1.17 22.47
CA MET A 206 25.45 1.86 22.66
C MET A 206 24.39 0.92 23.22
N GLU A 207 23.37 1.49 23.89
CA GLU A 207 22.15 0.73 24.18
C GLU A 207 21.43 0.40 22.87
N PRO A 208 21.21 -0.89 22.56
CA PRO A 208 20.69 -1.26 21.25
C PRO A 208 19.23 -0.89 21.08
N GLN A 209 18.84 -0.58 19.85
CA GLN A 209 17.46 -0.29 19.48
C GLN A 209 16.55 -1.52 19.62
N VAL A 210 15.28 -1.27 19.88
CA VAL A 210 14.22 -2.25 19.69
C VAL A 210 13.83 -2.23 18.20
N ILE A 211 13.53 -3.38 17.62
CA ILE A 211 12.99 -3.45 16.29
C ILE A 211 11.49 -3.74 16.34
N LEU A 212 10.72 -3.09 15.48
CA LEU A 212 9.30 -3.33 15.28
C LEU A 212 9.05 -3.60 13.82
N THR A 213 8.55 -4.80 13.51
CA THR A 213 8.16 -5.13 12.15
C THR A 213 6.65 -5.02 11.96
N MET A 214 6.27 -4.40 10.85
CA MET A 214 4.88 -4.33 10.40
C MET A 214 4.69 -5.32 9.25
N PRO A 215 3.53 -5.98 9.16
CA PRO A 215 3.24 -6.85 8.05
C PRO A 215 3.18 -6.07 6.74
N LEU A 216 3.52 -6.75 5.65
CA LEU A 216 3.30 -6.21 4.31
C LEU A 216 1.79 -6.21 4.02
N LEU A 217 1.29 -5.09 3.50
CA LEU A 217 -0.12 -4.98 3.13
C LEU A 217 -0.35 -5.72 1.80
N GLU A 218 -1.37 -6.54 1.78
CA GLU A 218 -1.83 -7.20 0.56
C GLU A 218 -2.45 -6.16 -0.40
N GLY A 219 -2.23 -6.34 -1.70
CA GLY A 219 -2.81 -5.50 -2.75
C GLY A 219 -4.29 -5.82 -3.01
N LEU A 220 -4.84 -5.23 -4.07
CA LEU A 220 -6.25 -5.39 -4.44
C LEU A 220 -6.66 -6.85 -4.71
N ASP A 221 -5.69 -7.71 -5.07
CA ASP A 221 -5.87 -9.14 -5.27
C ASP A 221 -6.05 -9.94 -3.96
N GLY A 222 -5.73 -9.33 -2.81
CA GLY A 222 -5.82 -9.95 -1.48
C GLY A 222 -4.80 -11.06 -1.21
N VAL A 223 -3.80 -11.23 -2.07
CA VAL A 223 -2.82 -12.34 -1.99
C VAL A 223 -1.38 -11.81 -2.01
N GLN A 224 -1.03 -11.05 -3.05
CA GLN A 224 0.33 -10.54 -3.18
C GLN A 224 0.46 -9.20 -2.44
N LYS A 225 1.69 -8.92 -1.97
CA LYS A 225 1.95 -7.60 -1.37
C LYS A 225 1.60 -6.48 -2.34
N MET A 226 1.07 -5.40 -1.81
CA MET A 226 0.77 -4.20 -2.57
C MET A 226 2.03 -3.67 -3.24
N SER A 227 1.99 -3.48 -4.55
CA SER A 227 3.13 -3.03 -5.34
C SER A 227 2.71 -2.39 -6.66
N LYS A 228 3.38 -1.31 -7.07
CA LYS A 228 3.20 -0.70 -8.38
C LYS A 228 3.54 -1.65 -9.52
N SER A 229 4.60 -2.46 -9.36
CA SER A 229 5.02 -3.42 -10.39
C SER A 229 4.03 -4.56 -10.63
N LEU A 230 3.10 -4.78 -9.69
CA LEU A 230 2.04 -5.78 -9.79
C LEU A 230 0.68 -5.17 -10.16
N ASP A 231 0.61 -3.84 -10.32
CA ASP A 231 -0.61 -3.08 -10.61
C ASP A 231 -1.78 -3.39 -9.64
N ASN A 232 -1.46 -3.79 -8.40
CA ASN A 232 -2.43 -4.15 -7.36
C ASN A 232 -2.45 -3.12 -6.21
N TYR A 233 -2.06 -1.88 -6.47
CA TYR A 233 -1.87 -0.85 -5.47
C TYR A 233 -2.95 0.23 -5.46
N ILE A 234 -3.01 0.99 -4.36
CA ILE A 234 -3.75 2.24 -4.22
C ILE A 234 -2.71 3.32 -3.86
N GLY A 235 -2.47 4.25 -4.79
CA GLY A 235 -1.59 5.40 -4.57
C GLY A 235 -2.24 6.43 -3.65
N ILE A 236 -1.44 7.12 -2.83
CA ILE A 236 -1.99 8.13 -1.91
C ILE A 236 -2.30 9.47 -2.59
N ASP A 237 -1.82 9.66 -3.82
CA ASP A 237 -2.09 10.83 -4.66
C ASP A 237 -3.05 10.53 -5.82
N GLU A 238 -3.64 9.32 -5.87
CA GLU A 238 -4.68 8.98 -6.84
C GLU A 238 -5.93 9.85 -6.65
N ALA A 239 -6.69 10.06 -7.72
CA ALA A 239 -7.93 10.79 -7.64
C ALA A 239 -8.91 10.14 -6.63
N PRO A 240 -9.67 10.93 -5.85
CA PRO A 240 -10.58 10.43 -4.81
C PRO A 240 -11.56 9.35 -5.32
N ASP A 241 -12.10 9.50 -6.52
CA ASP A 241 -13.02 8.54 -7.13
C ASP A 241 -12.34 7.20 -7.45
N ASP A 242 -11.07 7.23 -7.88
CA ASP A 242 -10.29 6.02 -8.17
C ASP A 242 -9.92 5.30 -6.87
N MET A 243 -9.44 6.05 -5.87
CA MET A 243 -9.17 5.49 -4.53
C MET A 243 -10.42 4.83 -3.95
N PHE A 244 -11.59 5.52 -4.03
CA PHE A 244 -12.86 5.00 -3.54
C PHE A 244 -13.23 3.70 -4.25
N GLY A 245 -13.18 3.69 -5.59
CA GLY A 245 -13.48 2.51 -6.41
C GLY A 245 -12.58 1.32 -6.08
N LYS A 246 -11.27 1.56 -5.91
CA LYS A 246 -10.29 0.53 -5.54
C LYS A 246 -10.56 -0.04 -4.13
N ILE A 247 -10.82 0.81 -3.12
CA ILE A 247 -11.16 0.35 -1.77
C ILE A 247 -12.45 -0.45 -1.78
N MET A 248 -13.45 -0.04 -2.55
CA MET A 248 -14.70 -0.79 -2.67
C MET A 248 -14.54 -2.14 -3.37
N SER A 249 -13.49 -2.33 -4.17
CA SER A 249 -13.24 -3.57 -4.91
C SER A 249 -12.59 -4.69 -4.09
N ILE A 250 -11.97 -4.37 -2.93
CA ILE A 250 -11.33 -5.38 -2.08
C ILE A 250 -12.36 -6.36 -1.50
N SER A 251 -11.92 -7.55 -1.11
CA SER A 251 -12.78 -8.52 -0.42
C SER A 251 -13.20 -8.00 0.97
N ASP A 252 -14.29 -8.56 1.53
CA ASP A 252 -14.72 -8.20 2.88
C ASP A 252 -13.71 -8.65 3.95
N GLU A 253 -12.99 -9.73 3.69
CA GLU A 253 -11.91 -10.20 4.56
C GLU A 253 -10.72 -9.23 4.56
N LEU A 254 -10.28 -8.79 3.36
CA LEU A 254 -9.20 -7.82 3.22
C LEU A 254 -9.56 -6.45 3.83
N MET A 255 -10.82 -6.06 3.80
CA MET A 255 -11.31 -4.83 4.46
C MET A 255 -10.94 -4.78 5.94
N TRP A 256 -11.10 -5.90 6.67
CA TRP A 256 -10.74 -5.93 8.11
C TRP A 256 -9.25 -5.77 8.33
N ARG A 257 -8.45 -6.34 7.43
CA ARG A 257 -6.99 -6.16 7.45
C ARG A 257 -6.60 -4.71 7.21
N TYR A 258 -7.24 -4.04 6.25
CA TYR A 258 -7.01 -2.62 5.99
C TYR A 258 -7.45 -1.75 7.16
N LEU A 259 -8.58 -2.03 7.80
CA LEU A 259 -9.02 -1.32 9.01
C LEU A 259 -8.02 -1.45 10.15
N GLU A 260 -7.49 -2.65 10.39
CA GLU A 260 -6.49 -2.86 11.44
C GLU A 260 -5.21 -2.05 11.21
N LEU A 261 -4.69 -2.05 9.98
CA LEU A 261 -3.38 -1.51 9.63
C LEU A 261 -3.39 -0.05 9.19
N LEU A 262 -4.48 0.42 8.59
CA LEU A 262 -4.54 1.74 7.96
C LEU A 262 -5.45 2.73 8.70
N SER A 263 -6.46 2.25 9.43
CA SER A 263 -7.40 3.11 10.14
C SER A 263 -6.81 3.63 11.46
N PHE A 264 -7.18 4.86 11.83
CA PHE A 264 -6.91 5.43 13.15
C PHE A 264 -8.07 5.21 14.14
N GLU A 265 -9.15 4.57 13.70
CA GLU A 265 -10.23 4.17 14.60
C GLU A 265 -9.73 3.19 15.67
N SER A 266 -10.34 3.20 16.84
CA SER A 266 -9.94 2.32 17.93
C SER A 266 -10.22 0.84 17.60
N LEU A 267 -9.49 -0.08 18.21
CA LEU A 267 -9.74 -1.51 18.03
C LEU A 267 -11.12 -1.91 18.55
N GLU A 268 -11.64 -1.20 19.59
CA GLU A 268 -13.01 -1.39 20.10
C GLU A 268 -14.03 -0.98 19.04
N THR A 269 -13.83 0.15 18.37
CA THR A 269 -14.69 0.60 17.26
C THR A 269 -14.71 -0.43 16.13
N ILE A 270 -13.52 -0.93 15.74
CA ILE A 270 -13.41 -1.95 14.68
C ILE A 270 -14.07 -3.26 15.11
N ALA A 271 -13.95 -3.66 16.38
CA ALA A 271 -14.63 -4.84 16.93
C ALA A 271 -16.15 -4.67 16.90
N SER A 272 -16.67 -3.49 17.29
CA SER A 272 -18.08 -3.17 17.19
C SER A 272 -18.60 -3.29 15.75
N TRP A 273 -17.83 -2.81 14.76
CA TRP A 273 -18.19 -2.94 13.35
C TRP A 273 -18.20 -4.40 12.86
N LYS A 274 -17.30 -5.25 13.39
CA LYS A 274 -17.35 -6.70 13.11
C LYS A 274 -18.62 -7.34 13.66
N GLU A 275 -19.04 -6.93 14.87
CA GLU A 275 -20.30 -7.39 15.46
C GLU A 275 -21.53 -6.87 14.69
N GLU A 276 -21.54 -5.61 14.24
CA GLU A 276 -22.59 -5.06 13.38
C GLU A 276 -22.78 -5.95 12.14
N VAL A 277 -21.67 -6.29 11.45
CA VAL A 277 -21.72 -7.15 10.26
C VAL A 277 -22.17 -8.57 10.58
N ALA A 278 -21.73 -9.15 11.69
CA ALA A 278 -22.18 -10.47 12.15
C ALA A 278 -23.68 -10.49 12.45
N ASN A 279 -24.26 -9.34 12.85
CA ASN A 279 -25.68 -9.16 13.13
C ASN A 279 -26.50 -8.72 11.89
N GLY A 280 -25.92 -8.70 10.70
CA GLY A 280 -26.61 -8.48 9.43
C GLY A 280 -26.37 -7.12 8.77
N GLU A 281 -25.52 -6.26 9.34
CA GLU A 281 -25.08 -5.04 8.65
C GLU A 281 -24.32 -5.40 7.37
N ASN A 282 -24.50 -4.60 6.32
CA ASN A 282 -23.84 -4.85 5.05
C ASN A 282 -22.34 -4.45 5.10
N PRO A 283 -21.40 -5.36 4.85
CA PRO A 283 -19.97 -5.04 4.85
C PRO A 283 -19.59 -3.85 3.94
N ARG A 284 -20.37 -3.60 2.87
CA ARG A 284 -20.23 -2.42 2.02
C ARG A 284 -20.23 -1.12 2.82
N ASN A 285 -21.07 -1.01 3.85
CA ASN A 285 -21.17 0.21 4.65
C ASN A 285 -19.92 0.44 5.49
N ILE A 286 -19.26 -0.64 5.91
CA ILE A 286 -17.96 -0.57 6.58
C ILE A 286 -16.85 -0.15 5.59
N LYS A 287 -16.87 -0.68 4.36
CA LYS A 287 -15.96 -0.22 3.30
C LYS A 287 -16.13 1.28 2.99
N PHE A 288 -17.35 1.79 3.05
CA PHE A 288 -17.60 3.23 2.90
C PHE A 288 -16.90 4.03 3.99
N ARG A 289 -17.02 3.61 5.27
CA ARG A 289 -16.32 4.26 6.40
C ARG A 289 -14.80 4.25 6.20
N LEU A 290 -14.25 3.10 5.82
CA LEU A 290 -12.82 2.97 5.53
C LEU A 290 -12.38 3.87 4.37
N ALA A 291 -13.13 3.89 3.26
CA ALA A 291 -12.81 4.72 2.10
C ALA A 291 -12.90 6.22 2.44
N GLU A 292 -13.94 6.64 3.17
CA GLU A 292 -14.11 8.02 3.62
C GLU A 292 -12.93 8.45 4.51
N GLU A 293 -12.52 7.63 5.47
CA GLU A 293 -11.38 7.91 6.35
C GLU A 293 -10.08 8.06 5.55
N ILE A 294 -9.76 7.10 4.66
CA ILE A 294 -8.52 7.12 3.87
C ILE A 294 -8.50 8.33 2.93
N ILE A 295 -9.57 8.59 2.19
CA ILE A 295 -9.62 9.70 1.26
C ILE A 295 -9.58 11.05 2.00
N THR A 296 -10.25 11.16 3.14
CA THR A 296 -10.19 12.38 3.97
C THR A 296 -8.76 12.68 4.41
N ARG A 297 -7.96 11.66 4.72
CA ARG A 297 -6.56 11.81 5.13
C ARG A 297 -5.65 12.33 4.02
N PHE A 298 -5.83 11.87 2.80
CA PHE A 298 -4.95 12.20 1.67
C PHE A 298 -5.45 13.38 0.83
N HIS A 299 -6.73 13.67 0.90
CA HIS A 299 -7.39 14.80 0.23
C HIS A 299 -8.12 15.66 1.26
N ASP A 300 -9.47 15.56 1.31
CA ASP A 300 -10.31 16.18 2.31
C ASP A 300 -11.68 15.49 2.45
N ASN A 301 -12.43 15.86 3.48
CA ASN A 301 -13.76 15.28 3.75
C ASN A 301 -14.79 15.59 2.65
N VAL A 302 -14.68 16.74 1.98
CA VAL A 302 -15.63 17.13 0.91
C VAL A 302 -15.43 16.20 -0.29
N GLN A 303 -14.18 15.97 -0.68
CA GLN A 303 -13.84 15.08 -1.79
C GLN A 303 -14.18 13.61 -1.45
N ALA A 304 -13.95 13.16 -0.21
CA ALA A 304 -14.33 11.83 0.23
C ALA A 304 -15.84 11.56 0.08
N LYS A 305 -16.67 12.49 0.57
CA LYS A 305 -18.14 12.41 0.43
C LYS A 305 -18.61 12.48 -1.02
N LYS A 306 -17.94 13.32 -1.83
CA LYS A 306 -18.25 13.42 -3.25
C LYS A 306 -17.93 12.09 -3.98
N ALA A 307 -16.77 11.49 -3.70
CA ALA A 307 -16.40 10.19 -4.27
C ALA A 307 -17.39 9.09 -3.87
N GLN A 308 -17.82 9.07 -2.60
CA GLN A 308 -18.87 8.16 -2.15
C GLN A 308 -20.18 8.36 -2.91
N GLN A 309 -20.62 9.61 -3.08
CA GLN A 309 -21.86 9.91 -3.79
C GLN A 309 -21.75 9.51 -5.28
N ASN A 310 -20.63 9.81 -5.94
CA ASN A 310 -20.36 9.42 -7.31
C ASN A 310 -20.40 7.89 -7.48
N PHE A 311 -19.80 7.16 -6.50
CA PHE A 311 -19.85 5.70 -6.49
C PHE A 311 -21.30 5.19 -6.36
N ILE A 312 -22.07 5.72 -5.40
CA ILE A 312 -23.48 5.34 -5.21
C ILE A 312 -24.29 5.63 -6.48
N ASP A 313 -24.14 6.80 -7.06
CA ASP A 313 -24.88 7.21 -8.26
C ASP A 313 -24.54 6.32 -9.47
N ARG A 314 -23.26 5.96 -9.63
CA ARG A 314 -22.83 5.05 -10.71
C ARG A 314 -23.43 3.65 -10.56
N PHE A 315 -23.47 3.12 -9.34
CA PHE A 315 -23.92 1.74 -9.10
C PHE A 315 -25.41 1.60 -8.74
N ALA A 316 -26.01 2.60 -8.07
CA ALA A 316 -27.41 2.54 -7.64
C ALA A 316 -28.39 2.97 -8.76
N LYS A 317 -27.98 3.94 -9.59
CA LYS A 317 -28.85 4.46 -10.67
C LYS A 317 -28.71 3.69 -11.97
N ASN A 318 -27.95 2.59 -12.04
CA ASN A 318 -27.66 1.90 -13.31
C ASN A 318 -27.16 2.89 -14.40
N GLN A 319 -26.41 3.90 -14.02
CA GLN A 319 -25.91 4.88 -14.99
C GLN A 319 -24.99 4.17 -15.97
N THR A 320 -25.33 4.32 -17.23
CA THR A 320 -24.50 3.94 -18.36
C THR A 320 -23.15 4.65 -18.25
N PRO A 321 -22.02 3.96 -18.50
CA PRO A 321 -20.73 4.62 -18.59
C PRO A 321 -20.79 5.79 -19.59
N ASP A 322 -20.16 6.91 -19.27
CA ASP A 322 -20.10 8.05 -20.21
C ASP A 322 -19.29 7.68 -21.47
N GLU A 323 -18.26 6.83 -21.32
CA GLU A 323 -17.47 6.25 -22.41
C GLU A 323 -17.88 4.79 -22.64
N MET A 324 -18.32 4.47 -23.83
CA MET A 324 -18.65 3.13 -24.30
C MET A 324 -18.46 3.01 -25.82
N ASP A 325 -18.28 1.78 -26.29
CA ASP A 325 -18.16 1.52 -27.69
C ASP A 325 -19.44 1.96 -28.47
N GLU A 326 -19.26 2.64 -29.59
CA GLU A 326 -20.34 3.14 -30.42
C GLU A 326 -20.43 2.34 -31.74
N PHE A 327 -21.64 1.91 -32.08
CA PHE A 327 -21.92 1.13 -33.29
C PHE A 327 -23.08 1.73 -34.06
N THR A 328 -23.06 1.56 -35.40
CA THR A 328 -24.16 1.94 -36.25
C THR A 328 -24.63 0.73 -37.07
N PHE A 329 -25.92 0.46 -37.02
CA PHE A 329 -26.53 -0.65 -37.75
C PHE A 329 -27.67 -0.17 -38.68
N PRO A 330 -27.95 -0.90 -39.78
CA PRO A 330 -29.05 -0.58 -40.67
C PRO A 330 -30.40 -0.87 -40.00
N LYS A 331 -31.43 -0.11 -40.39
CA LYS A 331 -32.82 -0.33 -39.97
C LYS A 331 -33.26 -1.77 -40.30
N GLY A 332 -33.91 -2.41 -39.33
CA GLY A 332 -34.33 -3.79 -39.46
C GLY A 332 -33.36 -4.82 -38.88
N THR A 333 -32.29 -4.40 -38.25
CA THR A 333 -31.36 -5.31 -37.55
C THR A 333 -32.06 -5.94 -36.36
N LYS A 334 -32.05 -7.29 -36.29
CA LYS A 334 -32.62 -8.03 -35.15
C LYS A 334 -31.77 -7.88 -33.90
N ILE A 335 -32.41 -7.80 -32.73
CA ILE A 335 -31.76 -7.58 -31.43
C ILE A 335 -30.63 -8.59 -31.12
N ALA A 336 -30.82 -9.88 -31.44
CA ALA A 336 -29.79 -10.88 -31.20
C ALA A 336 -28.51 -10.66 -32.04
N SER A 337 -28.67 -10.22 -33.31
CA SER A 337 -27.52 -9.85 -34.15
C SER A 337 -26.87 -8.56 -33.69
N LEU A 338 -27.66 -7.55 -33.32
CA LEU A 338 -27.18 -6.29 -32.78
C LEU A 338 -26.32 -6.52 -31.52
N LEU A 339 -26.79 -7.29 -30.55
CA LEU A 339 -26.04 -7.59 -29.33
C LEU A 339 -24.74 -8.34 -29.61
N LYS A 340 -24.72 -9.23 -30.61
CA LYS A 340 -23.51 -9.96 -31.00
C LYS A 340 -22.52 -9.03 -31.72
N ASP A 341 -23.01 -8.31 -32.74
CA ASP A 341 -22.15 -7.52 -33.62
C ASP A 341 -21.63 -6.23 -32.92
N SER A 342 -22.27 -5.81 -31.80
CA SER A 342 -21.77 -4.81 -30.88
C SER A 342 -20.86 -5.41 -29.76
N SER A 343 -20.41 -6.65 -29.90
CA SER A 343 -19.49 -7.32 -28.95
C SER A 343 -20.01 -7.48 -27.50
N LEU A 344 -21.28 -7.24 -27.28
CA LEU A 344 -21.93 -7.41 -25.98
C LEU A 344 -22.06 -8.90 -25.60
N VAL A 345 -22.19 -9.77 -26.62
CA VAL A 345 -22.20 -11.23 -26.49
C VAL A 345 -21.35 -11.88 -27.57
N SER A 346 -20.92 -13.12 -27.36
CA SER A 346 -20.07 -13.84 -28.31
C SER A 346 -20.84 -14.50 -29.48
N SER A 347 -22.16 -14.69 -29.32
CA SER A 347 -23.01 -15.35 -30.29
C SER A 347 -24.48 -14.94 -30.15
N THR A 348 -25.27 -15.13 -31.23
CA THR A 348 -26.72 -14.93 -31.17
C THR A 348 -27.43 -15.89 -30.23
N SER A 349 -26.90 -17.11 -30.05
CA SER A 349 -27.40 -18.05 -29.06
C SER A 349 -27.19 -17.54 -27.63
N GLU A 350 -26.06 -16.89 -27.38
CA GLU A 350 -25.81 -16.23 -26.11
C GLU A 350 -26.73 -15.03 -25.92
N ALA A 351 -26.98 -14.23 -26.96
CA ALA A 351 -27.94 -13.14 -26.91
C ALA A 351 -29.33 -13.60 -26.45
N PHE A 352 -29.83 -14.67 -27.08
CA PHE A 352 -31.12 -15.25 -26.65
C PHE A 352 -31.13 -15.75 -25.21
N ARG A 353 -30.03 -16.34 -24.74
CA ARG A 353 -29.92 -16.77 -23.36
C ARG A 353 -29.96 -15.58 -22.40
N MET A 354 -29.21 -14.49 -22.69
CA MET A 354 -29.18 -13.28 -21.88
C MET A 354 -30.54 -12.56 -21.83
N ILE A 355 -31.25 -12.52 -22.96
CA ILE A 355 -32.63 -11.97 -23.01
C ILE A 355 -33.56 -12.79 -22.14
N ASN A 356 -33.53 -14.13 -22.24
CA ASN A 356 -34.37 -15.02 -21.45
C ASN A 356 -34.12 -14.92 -19.93
N GLN A 357 -32.85 -14.66 -19.54
CA GLN A 357 -32.46 -14.46 -18.16
C GLN A 357 -32.76 -13.04 -17.65
N GLY A 358 -33.31 -12.16 -18.48
CA GLY A 358 -33.54 -10.76 -18.16
C GLY A 358 -32.26 -9.96 -17.88
N ALA A 359 -31.12 -10.44 -18.46
CA ALA A 359 -29.82 -9.84 -18.32
C ALA A 359 -29.46 -8.86 -19.44
N ALA A 360 -30.27 -8.78 -20.52
CA ALA A 360 -30.14 -7.81 -21.60
C ALA A 360 -31.14 -6.65 -21.42
N LYS A 361 -30.63 -5.42 -21.56
CA LYS A 361 -31.43 -4.19 -21.42
C LYS A 361 -31.17 -3.23 -22.56
N MET A 362 -32.16 -2.38 -22.87
CA MET A 362 -32.10 -1.24 -23.78
C MET A 362 -32.59 -0.01 -22.99
N ASP A 363 -31.78 1.03 -22.93
CA ASP A 363 -32.03 2.26 -22.13
C ASP A 363 -32.46 2.02 -20.69
N GLY A 364 -31.91 0.97 -20.06
CA GLY A 364 -32.20 0.56 -18.68
C GLY A 364 -33.38 -0.41 -18.54
N GLU A 365 -34.23 -0.57 -19.55
CA GLU A 365 -35.36 -1.50 -19.51
C GLU A 365 -35.00 -2.89 -20.05
N LYS A 366 -35.56 -3.94 -19.41
CA LYS A 366 -35.27 -5.32 -19.82
C LYS A 366 -35.86 -5.60 -21.21
N ILE A 367 -35.04 -6.16 -22.08
CA ILE A 367 -35.49 -6.69 -23.38
C ILE A 367 -36.16 -8.04 -23.10
N THR A 368 -37.43 -8.15 -23.43
CA THR A 368 -38.21 -9.38 -23.24
C THR A 368 -38.58 -10.06 -24.57
N ASP A 369 -38.62 -9.29 -25.67
CA ASP A 369 -38.90 -9.82 -27.00
C ASP A 369 -37.60 -10.24 -27.70
N LYS A 370 -37.52 -11.50 -28.11
CA LYS A 370 -36.37 -12.09 -28.80
C LYS A 370 -36.31 -11.69 -30.26
N ASP A 371 -37.42 -11.32 -30.84
CA ASP A 371 -37.58 -10.92 -32.24
C ASP A 371 -37.60 -9.40 -32.40
N LEU A 372 -37.34 -8.67 -31.32
CA LEU A 372 -37.30 -7.23 -31.30
C LEU A 372 -36.39 -6.71 -32.42
N THR A 373 -36.95 -5.78 -33.19
CA THR A 373 -36.23 -4.99 -34.16
C THR A 373 -36.31 -3.54 -33.69
N PRO A 374 -35.23 -2.99 -33.12
CA PRO A 374 -35.29 -1.65 -32.56
C PRO A 374 -35.60 -0.59 -33.60
N ASP A 375 -36.31 0.46 -33.21
CA ASP A 375 -36.64 1.59 -34.03
C ASP A 375 -35.42 2.48 -34.32
N ALA A 376 -35.55 3.34 -35.33
CA ALA A 376 -34.49 4.30 -35.65
C ALA A 376 -34.25 5.27 -34.49
N GLY A 377 -33.00 5.44 -34.14
CA GLY A 377 -32.54 6.29 -33.03
C GLY A 377 -31.27 5.78 -32.40
N THR A 378 -30.80 6.48 -31.37
CA THR A 378 -29.62 6.06 -30.59
C THR A 378 -30.09 5.57 -29.24
N SER A 379 -29.72 4.32 -28.91
CA SER A 379 -30.05 3.67 -27.62
C SER A 379 -28.81 3.03 -27.01
N VAL A 380 -28.83 2.91 -25.69
CA VAL A 380 -27.77 2.23 -24.94
C VAL A 380 -28.19 0.81 -24.60
N TYR A 381 -27.38 -0.14 -25.03
CA TYR A 381 -27.58 -1.56 -24.78
C TYR A 381 -26.66 -2.04 -23.68
N GLN A 382 -27.19 -2.85 -22.77
CA GLN A 382 -26.46 -3.45 -21.66
C GLN A 382 -26.68 -4.96 -21.64
N VAL A 383 -25.60 -5.72 -21.45
CA VAL A 383 -25.66 -7.17 -21.17
C VAL A 383 -24.90 -7.50 -19.91
N GLY A 384 -25.62 -8.06 -18.92
CA GLY A 384 -25.08 -8.28 -17.58
C GLY A 384 -24.80 -6.95 -16.85
N LYS A 385 -23.79 -6.96 -15.95
CA LYS A 385 -23.50 -5.80 -15.10
C LYS A 385 -22.45 -4.84 -15.69
N ARG A 386 -21.66 -5.29 -16.68
CA ARG A 386 -20.41 -4.59 -17.07
C ARG A 386 -20.29 -4.27 -18.57
N LYS A 387 -21.10 -4.88 -19.43
CA LYS A 387 -20.98 -4.68 -20.87
C LYS A 387 -22.04 -3.69 -21.35
N PHE A 388 -21.58 -2.61 -21.97
CA PHE A 388 -22.41 -1.54 -22.51
C PHE A 388 -21.95 -1.19 -23.92
N ALA A 389 -22.88 -0.79 -24.78
CA ALA A 389 -22.61 -0.23 -26.12
C ALA A 389 -23.70 0.79 -26.47
N ARG A 390 -23.30 1.89 -27.09
CA ARG A 390 -24.23 2.85 -27.72
C ARG A 390 -24.44 2.47 -29.13
N VAL A 391 -25.68 2.27 -29.51
CA VAL A 391 -26.04 1.83 -30.88
C VAL A 391 -27.01 2.81 -31.52
N THR A 392 -26.68 3.22 -32.75
CA THR A 392 -27.53 4.05 -33.62
C THR A 392 -28.07 3.20 -34.75
N ILE A 393 -29.37 3.30 -35.03
CA ILE A 393 -30.07 2.62 -36.09
C ILE A 393 -30.64 3.64 -37.06
#